data_222533a39f1d195b8268d32078b5a7bc
#
_entry.id   222533a39f1d195b8268d32078b5a7bc
#
_cell.length_a   1.000
_cell.length_b   1.000
_cell.length_c   1.000
_cell.angle_alpha   90.00
_cell.angle_beta   90.00
_cell.angle_gamma   90.00
#
_symmetry.space_group_name_H-M   'P 1'
#
loop_
_entity.id
_entity.type
_entity.pdbx_description
1 polymer ?
#
loop_
_entity_poly.entity_id
_entity_poly.type
_entity_poly.pdbx_seq_one_letter_code
_entity_poly.pdbx_strand_id
1 'polypeptide(L)'
;MDIGEKLRLLRIRRGLTQEDMADRCELSKGFISQVERNLASPSIATLTDMLECLGSSLSQFFSEDKDEKTVFTPQDMFVKEDEQLCGSITWLVPDAQKNTMEPILVDLGEEGRTYELLPHQGEEFGYVLSGSIFLVDGETKTRVRAGSSFCLHPHETHYLLNAGKSHAKVLWISTPPSF
;
A
#
# COMPACT_ATOMS: atom_id res chain seq x y z
N MET A 1 -14.91 -10.01 -12.24
CA MET A 1 -14.29 -8.95 -13.08
C MET A 1 -14.50 -9.32 -14.53
N ASP A 2 -15.06 -8.44 -15.32
CA ASP A 2 -15.34 -8.65 -16.75
C ASP A 2 -14.17 -8.09 -17.58
N ILE A 3 -13.24 -8.98 -17.98
CA ILE A 3 -12.03 -8.60 -18.73
C ILE A 3 -12.41 -8.09 -20.12
N GLY A 4 -13.39 -8.73 -20.77
CA GLY A 4 -13.78 -8.38 -22.13
C GLY A 4 -14.41 -7.00 -22.23
N GLU A 5 -15.34 -6.67 -21.32
CA GLU A 5 -15.96 -5.36 -21.27
C GLU A 5 -14.93 -4.25 -20.98
N LYS A 6 -14.01 -4.50 -20.04
CA LYS A 6 -12.96 -3.53 -19.69
C LYS A 6 -12.01 -3.27 -20.85
N LEU A 7 -11.65 -4.33 -21.60
CA LEU A 7 -10.82 -4.22 -22.80
C LEU A 7 -11.52 -3.43 -23.90
N ARG A 8 -12.81 -3.73 -24.11
CA ARG A 8 -13.65 -3.00 -25.07
C ARG A 8 -13.73 -1.50 -24.74
N LEU A 9 -13.98 -1.16 -23.49
CA LEU A 9 -14.05 0.24 -23.05
C LEU A 9 -12.71 0.96 -23.25
N LEU A 10 -11.58 0.29 -22.93
CA LEU A 10 -10.24 0.84 -23.14
C LEU A 10 -9.98 1.10 -24.64
N ARG A 11 -10.31 0.15 -25.50
CA ARG A 11 -10.20 0.32 -26.97
C ARG A 11 -11.02 1.51 -27.47
N ILE A 12 -12.29 1.61 -27.05
CA ILE A 12 -13.18 2.73 -27.44
C ILE A 12 -12.62 4.07 -26.95
N ARG A 13 -12.10 4.16 -25.73
CA ARG A 13 -11.45 5.37 -25.21
C ARG A 13 -10.23 5.79 -26.04
N ARG A 14 -9.56 4.83 -26.70
CA ARG A 14 -8.45 5.09 -27.63
C ARG A 14 -8.91 5.40 -29.06
N GLY A 15 -10.22 5.41 -29.33
CA GLY A 15 -10.77 5.69 -30.64
C GLY A 15 -10.54 4.58 -31.68
N LEU A 16 -10.25 3.35 -31.26
CA LEU A 16 -9.91 2.23 -32.14
C LEU A 16 -11.14 1.37 -32.45
N THR A 17 -11.23 0.90 -33.68
CA THR A 17 -12.14 -0.19 -34.06
C THR A 17 -11.58 -1.55 -33.64
N GLN A 18 -12.38 -2.61 -33.66
CA GLN A 18 -11.89 -3.98 -33.45
C GLN A 18 -10.88 -4.40 -34.52
N GLU A 19 -11.03 -3.90 -35.73
CA GLU A 19 -10.10 -4.11 -36.85
C GLU A 19 -8.75 -3.46 -36.58
N ASP A 20 -8.74 -2.16 -36.22
CA ASP A 20 -7.52 -1.42 -35.89
C ASP A 20 -6.73 -2.09 -34.75
N MET A 21 -7.44 -2.59 -33.75
CA MET A 21 -6.81 -3.31 -32.64
C MET A 21 -6.25 -4.66 -33.08
N ALA A 22 -6.99 -5.41 -33.91
CA ALA A 22 -6.54 -6.68 -34.43
C ALA A 22 -5.26 -6.54 -35.26
N ASP A 23 -5.21 -5.55 -36.14
CA ASP A 23 -4.05 -5.27 -36.99
C ASP A 23 -2.80 -4.89 -36.13
N ARG A 24 -3.00 -4.08 -35.10
CA ARG A 24 -1.90 -3.66 -34.20
C ARG A 24 -1.33 -4.80 -33.35
N CYS A 25 -2.17 -5.75 -32.96
CA CYS A 25 -1.80 -6.85 -32.10
C CYS A 25 -1.46 -8.15 -32.88
N GLU A 26 -1.46 -8.09 -34.22
CA GLU A 26 -1.30 -9.25 -35.11
C GLU A 26 -2.30 -10.39 -34.78
N LEU A 27 -3.53 -10.02 -34.43
CA LEU A 27 -4.63 -10.93 -34.08
C LEU A 27 -5.75 -10.83 -35.13
N SER A 28 -6.67 -11.78 -35.13
CA SER A 28 -7.86 -11.67 -35.94
C SER A 28 -8.94 -10.81 -35.27
N LYS A 29 -9.68 -10.02 -36.06
CA LYS A 29 -10.87 -9.27 -35.60
C LYS A 29 -11.87 -10.19 -34.88
N GLY A 30 -12.05 -11.44 -35.41
CA GLY A 30 -12.92 -12.42 -34.78
C GLY A 30 -12.49 -12.79 -33.38
N PHE A 31 -11.19 -12.93 -33.12
CA PHE A 31 -10.66 -13.20 -31.80
C PHE A 31 -10.86 -12.00 -30.87
N ILE A 32 -10.55 -10.77 -31.29
CA ILE A 32 -10.83 -9.55 -30.53
C ILE A 32 -12.32 -9.49 -30.14
N SER A 33 -13.21 -9.73 -31.09
CA SER A 33 -14.65 -9.73 -30.82
C SER A 33 -15.09 -10.80 -29.82
N GLN A 34 -14.48 -12.00 -29.85
CA GLN A 34 -14.77 -13.06 -28.89
C GLN A 34 -14.27 -12.72 -27.49
N VAL A 35 -13.07 -12.16 -27.38
CA VAL A 35 -12.51 -11.73 -26.09
C VAL A 35 -13.37 -10.63 -25.47
N GLU A 36 -13.73 -9.60 -26.24
CA GLU A 36 -14.56 -8.48 -25.75
C GLU A 36 -15.96 -8.92 -25.28
N ARG A 37 -16.46 -10.04 -25.80
CA ARG A 37 -17.73 -10.64 -25.37
C ARG A 37 -17.58 -11.73 -24.32
N ASN A 38 -16.38 -11.94 -23.78
CA ASN A 38 -16.05 -13.02 -22.85
C ASN A 38 -16.35 -14.44 -23.38
N LEU A 39 -16.34 -14.61 -24.69
CA LEU A 39 -16.50 -15.91 -25.36
C LEU A 39 -15.16 -16.62 -25.56
N ALA A 40 -14.04 -15.91 -25.44
CA ALA A 40 -12.68 -16.44 -25.43
C ALA A 40 -11.88 -15.76 -24.33
N SER A 41 -10.99 -16.52 -23.68
CA SER A 41 -10.05 -16.00 -22.68
C SER A 41 -8.67 -15.90 -23.33
N PRO A 42 -8.05 -14.72 -23.42
CA PRO A 42 -6.69 -14.58 -23.88
C PRO A 42 -5.71 -15.18 -22.85
N SER A 43 -4.56 -15.65 -23.31
CA SER A 43 -3.43 -15.94 -22.42
C SER A 43 -2.93 -14.64 -21.79
N ILE A 44 -2.15 -14.75 -20.69
CA ILE A 44 -1.54 -13.55 -20.07
C ILE A 44 -0.64 -12.83 -21.09
N ALA A 45 0.15 -13.56 -21.87
CA ALA A 45 0.99 -12.98 -22.91
C ALA A 45 0.14 -12.20 -23.94
N THR A 46 -0.89 -12.84 -24.51
CA THR A 46 -1.79 -12.19 -25.48
C THR A 46 -2.48 -10.95 -24.86
N LEU A 47 -2.90 -11.03 -23.61
CA LEU A 47 -3.51 -9.88 -22.92
C LEU A 47 -2.49 -8.74 -22.74
N THR A 48 -1.22 -9.07 -22.44
CA THR A 48 -0.16 -8.06 -22.33
C THR A 48 0.03 -7.35 -23.67
N ASP A 49 0.16 -8.10 -24.77
CA ASP A 49 0.32 -7.54 -26.11
C ASP A 49 -0.87 -6.63 -26.49
N MET A 50 -2.09 -7.07 -26.19
CA MET A 50 -3.31 -6.28 -26.41
C MET A 50 -3.30 -4.97 -25.60
N LEU A 51 -2.84 -5.01 -24.34
CA LEU A 51 -2.78 -3.84 -23.49
C LEU A 51 -1.68 -2.88 -23.91
N GLU A 52 -0.51 -3.37 -24.30
CA GLU A 52 0.58 -2.55 -24.85
C GLU A 52 0.14 -1.81 -26.11
N CYS A 53 -0.57 -2.49 -27.03
CA CYS A 53 -1.19 -1.86 -28.21
C CYS A 53 -2.20 -0.76 -27.86
N LEU A 54 -2.83 -0.84 -26.69
CA LEU A 54 -3.76 0.15 -26.15
C LEU A 54 -3.06 1.20 -25.28
N GLY A 55 -1.73 1.15 -25.12
CA GLY A 55 -0.95 2.05 -24.28
C GLY A 55 -1.30 1.89 -22.80
N SER A 56 -1.46 0.66 -22.32
CA SER A 56 -1.75 0.29 -20.94
C SER A 56 -0.85 -0.86 -20.51
N SER A 57 -0.82 -1.16 -19.22
CA SER A 57 -0.13 -2.32 -18.65
C SER A 57 -1.10 -3.23 -17.91
N LEU A 58 -0.70 -4.48 -17.63
CA LEU A 58 -1.47 -5.38 -16.77
C LEU A 58 -1.80 -4.76 -15.42
N SER A 59 -0.83 -4.08 -14.81
CA SER A 59 -1.03 -3.40 -13.53
C SER A 59 -2.12 -2.33 -13.63
N GLN A 60 -2.08 -1.47 -14.65
CA GLN A 60 -3.09 -0.44 -14.89
C GLN A 60 -4.45 -1.03 -15.25
N PHE A 61 -4.47 -2.10 -16.03
CA PHE A 61 -5.70 -2.77 -16.45
C PHE A 61 -6.40 -3.47 -15.30
N PHE A 62 -5.65 -4.11 -14.40
CA PHE A 62 -6.20 -4.78 -13.23
C PHE A 62 -6.29 -3.89 -12.00
N SER A 63 -5.64 -2.70 -12.00
CA SER A 63 -6.05 -1.69 -11.04
C SER A 63 -7.52 -1.41 -11.32
N GLU A 64 -8.37 -1.75 -10.38
CA GLU A 64 -9.75 -1.29 -10.46
C GLU A 64 -9.70 0.24 -10.47
N ASP A 65 -10.49 0.89 -11.33
CA ASP A 65 -10.99 2.24 -11.09
C ASP A 65 -11.97 2.14 -9.89
N LYS A 66 -11.47 1.74 -8.73
CA LYS A 66 -12.12 2.08 -7.47
C LYS A 66 -11.93 3.58 -7.39
N ASP A 67 -13.01 4.33 -7.21
CA ASP A 67 -12.93 5.62 -6.57
C ASP A 67 -11.96 5.44 -5.41
N GLU A 68 -10.72 5.93 -5.57
CA GLU A 68 -9.68 5.75 -4.57
C GLU A 68 -10.24 6.34 -3.30
N LYS A 69 -10.60 5.46 -2.36
CA LYS A 69 -11.15 5.91 -1.10
C LYS A 69 -10.12 6.84 -0.45
N THR A 70 -10.47 8.11 -0.38
CA THR A 70 -9.60 9.16 0.14
C THR A 70 -9.80 9.43 1.62
N VAL A 71 -10.95 9.00 2.18
CA VAL A 71 -11.30 9.20 3.59
C VAL A 71 -11.55 7.85 4.24
N PHE A 72 -10.78 7.54 5.28
CA PHE A 72 -10.90 6.31 6.05
C PHE A 72 -11.49 6.62 7.42
N THR A 73 -12.53 5.88 7.80
CA THR A 73 -13.18 5.97 9.11
C THR A 73 -12.67 4.84 10.02
N PRO A 74 -12.91 4.89 11.34
CA PRO A 74 -12.49 3.80 12.24
C PRO A 74 -12.98 2.41 11.83
N GLN A 75 -14.11 2.30 11.13
CA GLN A 75 -14.64 1.02 10.62
C GLN A 75 -13.82 0.45 9.45
N ASP A 76 -13.04 1.28 8.78
CA ASP A 76 -12.20 0.89 7.65
C ASP A 76 -10.82 0.41 8.09
N MET A 77 -10.41 0.83 9.28
CA MET A 77 -9.08 0.58 9.81
C MET A 77 -8.93 -0.86 10.27
N PHE A 78 -7.74 -1.42 10.10
CA PHE A 78 -7.42 -2.73 10.61
C PHE A 78 -6.65 -2.59 11.94
N VAL A 79 -7.15 -3.24 12.99
CA VAL A 79 -6.52 -3.24 14.31
C VAL A 79 -6.04 -4.65 14.65
N LYS A 80 -4.80 -4.75 15.10
CA LYS A 80 -4.18 -5.99 15.59
C LYS A 80 -3.68 -5.76 17.01
N GLU A 81 -4.23 -6.50 17.97
CA GLU A 81 -3.66 -6.61 19.30
C GLU A 81 -2.35 -7.40 19.27
N ASP A 82 -1.38 -6.98 20.07
CA ASP A 82 -0.06 -7.59 20.06
C ASP A 82 0.52 -7.63 21.49
N GLU A 83 0.92 -8.84 21.91
CA GLU A 83 1.42 -9.07 23.28
C GLU A 83 2.76 -8.37 23.54
N GLN A 84 3.63 -8.26 22.53
CA GLN A 84 4.92 -7.59 22.68
C GLN A 84 4.77 -6.08 22.85
N LEU A 85 3.75 -5.49 22.23
CA LEU A 85 3.41 -4.09 22.42
C LEU A 85 2.71 -3.86 23.78
N CYS A 86 2.21 -4.89 24.42
CA CYS A 86 1.22 -4.77 25.50
C CYS A 86 0.08 -3.82 25.08
N GLY A 87 -0.31 -3.88 23.81
CA GLY A 87 -1.20 -2.93 23.17
C GLY A 87 -1.55 -3.32 21.74
N SER A 88 -1.60 -2.37 20.83
CA SER A 88 -2.08 -2.64 19.46
C SER A 88 -1.39 -1.82 18.38
N ILE A 89 -1.49 -2.32 17.14
CA ILE A 89 -1.20 -1.58 15.92
C ILE A 89 -2.50 -1.38 15.17
N THR A 90 -2.74 -0.17 14.70
CA THR A 90 -3.86 0.17 13.82
C THR A 90 -3.33 0.66 12.48
N TRP A 91 -3.65 -0.03 11.39
CA TRP A 91 -3.39 0.44 10.04
C TRP A 91 -4.47 1.44 9.67
N LEU A 92 -4.09 2.72 9.57
CA LEU A 92 -5.02 3.82 9.30
C LEU A 92 -5.53 3.83 7.86
N VAL A 93 -4.71 3.33 6.95
CA VAL A 93 -5.04 3.16 5.52
C VAL A 93 -4.89 1.68 5.19
N PRO A 94 -5.98 0.91 5.09
CA PRO A 94 -5.93 -0.46 4.62
C PRO A 94 -5.29 -0.53 3.23
N ASP A 95 -4.55 -1.59 2.94
CA ASP A 95 -3.83 -1.75 1.66
C ASP A 95 -2.78 -0.65 1.37
N ALA A 96 -2.25 0.03 2.39
CA ALA A 96 -1.25 1.09 2.23
C ALA A 96 0.02 0.63 1.49
N GLN A 97 0.28 -0.68 1.42
CA GLN A 97 1.36 -1.28 0.61
C GLN A 97 1.29 -0.94 -0.89
N LYS A 98 0.13 -0.47 -1.38
CA LYS A 98 -0.05 0.05 -2.75
C LYS A 98 0.35 1.52 -2.89
N ASN A 99 0.55 2.21 -1.79
CA ASN A 99 0.89 3.62 -1.73
C ASN A 99 2.40 3.81 -1.57
N THR A 100 2.85 5.06 -1.58
CA THR A 100 4.25 5.40 -1.30
C THR A 100 4.55 5.50 0.18
N MET A 101 3.53 5.62 1.04
CA MET A 101 3.65 5.70 2.49
C MET A 101 2.64 4.79 3.20
N GLU A 102 3.00 4.32 4.36
CA GLU A 102 2.15 3.50 5.23
C GLU A 102 2.03 4.15 6.61
N PRO A 103 0.90 4.79 6.92
CA PRO A 103 0.65 5.34 8.24
C PRO A 103 0.02 4.30 9.17
N ILE A 104 0.62 4.13 10.35
CA ILE A 104 0.07 3.32 11.43
C ILE A 104 -0.08 4.13 12.72
N LEU A 105 -0.98 3.69 13.57
CA LEU A 105 -1.07 4.14 14.96
C LEU A 105 -0.61 2.99 15.85
N VAL A 106 0.44 3.22 16.63
CA VAL A 106 0.98 2.26 17.59
C VAL A 106 0.56 2.67 19.00
N ASP A 107 -0.06 1.76 19.71
CA ASP A 107 -0.38 1.89 21.13
C ASP A 107 0.54 0.94 21.92
N LEU A 108 1.43 1.49 22.74
CA LEU A 108 2.40 0.76 23.55
C LEU A 108 1.97 0.81 25.01
N GLY A 109 1.63 -0.33 25.58
CA GLY A 109 1.39 -0.47 27.02
C GLY A 109 2.66 -0.37 27.85
N GLU A 110 2.55 -0.55 29.18
CA GLU A 110 3.71 -0.56 30.07
C GLU A 110 4.72 -1.65 29.63
N GLU A 111 6.00 -1.30 29.54
CA GLU A 111 7.09 -2.16 29.02
C GLU A 111 6.92 -2.64 27.57
N GLY A 112 5.84 -2.22 26.88
CA GLY A 112 5.57 -2.56 25.49
C GLY A 112 6.62 -2.00 24.55
N ARG A 113 6.99 -2.81 23.55
CA ARG A 113 7.91 -2.39 22.48
C ARG A 113 7.47 -2.93 21.12
N THR A 114 7.80 -2.20 20.07
CA THR A 114 7.60 -2.71 18.69
C THR A 114 8.62 -3.79 18.36
N TYR A 115 8.37 -4.54 17.31
CA TYR A 115 9.37 -5.41 16.72
C TYR A 115 10.54 -4.58 16.19
N GLU A 116 11.70 -5.21 16.14
CA GLU A 116 12.89 -4.61 15.55
C GLU A 116 12.71 -4.58 14.03
N LEU A 117 12.77 -3.38 13.46
CA LEU A 117 12.79 -3.16 12.03
C LEU A 117 14.25 -3.16 11.56
N LEU A 118 14.50 -3.89 10.48
CA LEU A 118 15.82 -3.94 9.86
C LEU A 118 16.10 -2.66 9.07
N PRO A 119 17.37 -2.32 8.83
CA PRO A 119 17.73 -1.21 7.97
C PRO A 119 17.06 -1.31 6.60
N HIS A 120 16.52 -0.19 6.13
CA HIS A 120 15.93 -0.11 4.78
C HIS A 120 16.14 1.26 4.16
N GLN A 121 15.93 1.35 2.84
CA GLN A 121 15.95 2.63 2.15
C GLN A 121 14.63 3.36 2.38
N GLY A 122 14.70 4.68 2.52
CA GLY A 122 13.55 5.54 2.69
C GLY A 122 13.61 6.37 3.96
N GLU A 123 12.46 6.80 4.41
CA GLU A 123 12.32 7.68 5.57
C GLU A 123 11.17 7.22 6.44
N GLU A 124 11.31 7.45 7.73
CA GLU A 124 10.25 7.25 8.70
C GLU A 124 9.97 8.51 9.49
N PHE A 125 8.70 8.81 9.68
CA PHE A 125 8.24 9.92 10.51
C PHE A 125 7.37 9.39 11.64
N GLY A 126 7.64 9.83 12.87
CA GLY A 126 6.78 9.54 14.00
C GLY A 126 6.38 10.79 14.78
N TYR A 127 5.15 10.79 15.29
CA TYR A 127 4.64 11.83 16.17
C TYR A 127 4.00 11.20 17.40
N VAL A 128 4.49 11.56 18.59
CA VAL A 128 3.98 11.02 19.87
C VAL A 128 2.72 11.79 20.26
N LEU A 129 1.58 11.12 20.17
CA LEU A 129 0.26 11.67 20.51
C LEU A 129 0.03 11.75 22.01
N SER A 130 0.46 10.71 22.76
CA SER A 130 0.34 10.66 24.21
C SER A 130 1.46 9.83 24.83
N GLY A 131 1.74 10.04 26.10
CA GLY A 131 2.79 9.31 26.83
C GLY A 131 4.21 9.73 26.44
N SER A 132 5.13 8.80 26.51
CA SER A 132 6.52 8.99 26.07
C SER A 132 7.11 7.66 25.64
N ILE A 133 8.00 7.69 24.65
CA ILE A 133 8.70 6.54 24.14
C ILE A 133 10.21 6.74 24.18
N PHE A 134 10.95 5.66 24.05
CA PHE A 134 12.31 5.67 23.55
C PHE A 134 12.28 5.25 22.07
N LEU A 135 12.84 6.09 21.21
CA LEU A 135 13.28 5.70 19.88
C LEU A 135 14.66 5.08 20.04
N VAL A 136 14.80 3.82 19.66
CA VAL A 136 16.08 3.11 19.61
C VAL A 136 16.47 2.99 18.14
N ASP A 137 17.67 3.44 17.81
CA ASP A 137 18.27 3.40 16.45
C ASP A 137 19.72 2.97 16.61
N GLY A 138 20.00 1.72 16.29
CA GLY A 138 21.26 1.05 16.60
C GLY A 138 21.56 1.11 18.11
N GLU A 139 22.69 1.72 18.47
CA GLU A 139 23.10 1.92 19.87
C GLU A 139 22.50 3.18 20.51
N THR A 140 21.82 4.01 19.72
CA THR A 140 21.29 5.29 20.21
C THR A 140 19.89 5.09 20.78
N LYS A 141 19.65 5.60 21.99
CA LYS A 141 18.35 5.57 22.66
C LYS A 141 17.92 6.98 23.03
N THR A 142 16.93 7.51 22.30
CA THR A 142 16.45 8.88 22.48
C THR A 142 15.04 8.89 23.05
N ARG A 143 14.80 9.65 24.12
CA ARG A 143 13.45 9.79 24.69
C ARG A 143 12.65 10.85 23.94
N VAL A 144 11.47 10.45 23.43
CA VAL A 144 10.52 11.32 22.74
C VAL A 144 9.23 11.40 23.56
N ARG A 145 8.74 12.61 23.84
CA ARG A 145 7.54 12.86 24.64
C ARG A 145 6.36 13.27 23.78
N ALA A 146 5.17 13.17 24.34
CA ALA A 146 3.94 13.67 23.70
C ALA A 146 4.12 15.11 23.19
N GLY A 147 3.63 15.35 21.96
CA GLY A 147 3.80 16.62 21.25
C GLY A 147 5.12 16.77 20.49
N SER A 148 6.02 15.77 20.57
CA SER A 148 7.29 15.77 19.83
C SER A 148 7.22 14.78 18.67
N SER A 149 8.02 15.05 17.65
CA SER A 149 8.17 14.18 16.46
C SER A 149 9.61 13.69 16.33
N PHE A 150 9.77 12.65 15.53
CA PHE A 150 11.06 12.21 15.04
C PHE A 150 10.98 11.94 13.53
N CYS A 151 12.10 12.07 12.87
CA CYS A 151 12.27 11.66 11.48
C CYS A 151 13.60 10.94 11.42
N LEU A 152 13.62 9.74 10.86
CA LEU A 152 14.83 8.96 10.75
C LEU A 152 15.00 8.40 9.34
N HIS A 153 16.25 8.21 8.95
CA HIS A 153 16.66 7.42 7.79
C HIS A 153 17.19 6.10 8.36
N PRO A 154 16.45 5.00 8.24
CA PRO A 154 16.71 3.77 9.00
C PRO A 154 17.92 3.02 8.46
N HIS A 155 19.13 3.49 8.82
CA HIS A 155 20.40 2.85 8.45
C HIS A 155 20.82 1.75 9.42
N GLU A 156 20.20 1.71 10.60
CA GLU A 156 20.42 0.73 11.66
C GLU A 156 19.12 0.04 12.04
N THR A 157 19.21 -1.05 12.79
CA THR A 157 18.04 -1.69 13.40
C THR A 157 17.39 -0.76 14.40
N HIS A 158 16.09 -0.55 14.28
CA HIS A 158 15.38 0.42 15.08
C HIS A 158 14.03 -0.09 15.57
N TYR A 159 13.55 0.48 16.68
CA TYR A 159 12.26 0.17 17.28
C TYR A 159 11.82 1.24 18.28
N LEU A 160 10.55 1.18 18.69
CA LEU A 160 9.99 2.01 19.74
C LEU A 160 9.79 1.20 21.00
N LEU A 161 10.06 1.80 22.17
CA LEU A 161 9.84 1.23 23.47
C LEU A 161 9.07 2.25 24.33
N ASN A 162 8.03 1.82 25.04
CA ASN A 162 7.37 2.71 26.01
C ASN A 162 8.35 3.13 27.12
N ALA A 163 8.42 4.44 27.36
CA ALA A 163 9.31 5.04 28.36
C ALA A 163 8.59 5.43 29.67
N GLY A 164 7.32 5.04 29.81
CA GLY A 164 6.45 5.39 30.94
C GLY A 164 5.68 4.18 31.47
N LYS A 165 4.85 4.43 32.49
CA LYS A 165 3.94 3.42 33.06
C LYS A 165 2.54 3.42 32.44
N SER A 166 2.18 4.48 31.77
CA SER A 166 0.91 4.60 31.04
C SER A 166 1.15 4.32 29.56
N HIS A 167 0.07 4.02 28.84
CA HIS A 167 0.12 3.82 27.40
C HIS A 167 0.74 5.02 26.67
N ALA A 168 1.55 4.73 25.68
CA ALA A 168 2.09 5.72 24.74
C ALA A 168 1.53 5.47 23.35
N LYS A 169 0.99 6.52 22.72
CA LYS A 169 0.43 6.44 21.37
C LYS A 169 1.29 7.22 20.39
N VAL A 170 1.64 6.59 19.29
CA VAL A 170 2.51 7.15 18.25
C VAL A 170 1.84 7.00 16.89
N LEU A 171 1.67 8.10 16.18
CA LEU A 171 1.46 8.05 14.74
C LEU A 171 2.82 7.79 14.10
N TRP A 172 2.97 6.68 13.37
CA TRP A 172 4.22 6.30 12.71
C TRP A 172 3.98 6.07 11.23
N ILE A 173 4.82 6.64 10.39
CA ILE A 173 4.67 6.61 8.93
C ILE A 173 5.99 6.14 8.34
N SER A 174 5.95 5.12 7.51
CA SER A 174 7.09 4.63 6.74
C SER A 174 6.94 4.93 5.25
N THR A 175 8.03 5.25 4.61
CA THR A 175 8.18 5.41 3.16
C THR A 175 9.46 4.73 2.70
N PRO A 176 9.40 3.67 1.86
CA PRO A 176 8.19 2.95 1.43
C PRO A 176 7.50 2.19 2.57
N PRO A 177 6.30 1.61 2.35
CA PRO A 177 5.60 0.75 3.30
C PRO A 177 6.48 -0.37 3.84
N SER A 178 6.51 -0.55 5.17
CA SER A 178 7.39 -1.51 5.84
C SER A 178 6.79 -2.17 7.10
N PHE A 179 5.51 -1.87 7.44
CA PHE A 179 4.84 -2.39 8.63
C PHE A 179 3.96 -3.61 8.41
#